data_ab10d4476409c02984040d1e6cef7db0
#
_entry.id   ab10d4476409c02984040d1e6cef7db0
#
_cell.length_a   1.000
_cell.length_b   1.000
_cell.length_c   1.000
_cell.angle_alpha   90.00
_cell.angle_beta   90.00
_cell.angle_gamma   90.00
#
_symmetry.space_group_name_H-M   'P 1'
#
loop_
_entity.id
_entity.type
_entity.pdbx_description
1 polymer ?
#
loop_
_entity_poly.entity_id
_entity_poly.type
_entity_poly.pdbx_seq_one_letter_code
_entity_poly.pdbx_strand_id
1 'polypeptide(L)'
;MKKRLLSLILALCIIISFSPSTLAVNLPEVDVRTEGLTPAQPQEAPAEKPRDAGAERRTIYVSNEGTEEDDGATAETPTTLARATELANEGKKPVEIVVLGQVSVDTWTSPTVETTLRGGDENAELLFEYCSASDGAYNISLADALTIDDIKFNCNYTDYFFSRYYGTYTIVANGYPLVIASGVQYSYYTADTIVDGKTCSTSSCYVIGGGLDEDITGGTHVEIYTSLPLTYVYGGGVNGSVESNVYLHIENCGKIQHVRAGGYANKKDAKVNGNITLDFINSVTDNPIYGGGYARSSYSAEVTGSICINLSGLNNGFGRPIYGGGYGKNAPVVGNIRFNISNTKMNNNAAAIYGLSLIHI
;
A
#
# COMPACT_ATOMS: atom_id res chain seq x y z
N MET A 1 28.45 -46.09 -30.99
CA MET A 1 29.09 -45.62 -29.73
C MET A 1 28.39 -44.42 -29.10
N LYS A 2 27.87 -43.45 -29.83
CA LYS A 2 27.23 -42.23 -29.22
C LYS A 2 25.95 -42.49 -28.40
N LYS A 3 25.15 -43.50 -28.73
CA LYS A 3 23.89 -43.81 -27.98
C LYS A 3 24.12 -44.47 -26.59
N ARG A 4 25.24 -45.15 -26.38
CA ARG A 4 25.59 -45.77 -25.10
C ARG A 4 26.19 -44.78 -24.10
N LEU A 5 26.83 -43.71 -24.57
CA LEU A 5 27.38 -42.67 -23.73
C LEU A 5 26.29 -41.77 -23.14
N LEU A 6 25.22 -41.50 -23.91
CA LEU A 6 24.07 -40.70 -23.46
C LEU A 6 23.28 -41.42 -22.36
N SER A 7 23.12 -42.72 -22.45
CA SER A 7 22.45 -43.55 -21.45
C SER A 7 23.23 -43.62 -20.13
N LEU A 8 24.55 -43.58 -20.17
CA LEU A 8 25.39 -43.60 -18.99
C LEU A 8 25.35 -42.27 -18.22
N ILE A 9 25.29 -41.15 -18.95
CA ILE A 9 25.18 -39.81 -18.35
C ILE A 9 23.80 -39.65 -17.68
N LEU A 10 22.73 -40.13 -18.29
CA LEU A 10 21.39 -40.08 -17.72
C LEU A 10 21.24 -40.97 -16.47
N ALA A 11 21.90 -42.12 -16.45
CA ALA A 11 21.93 -43.01 -15.28
C ALA A 11 22.76 -42.38 -14.13
N LEU A 12 23.84 -41.67 -14.42
CA LEU A 12 24.67 -41.02 -13.41
C LEU A 12 23.93 -39.82 -12.76
N CYS A 13 23.13 -39.05 -13.52
CA CYS A 13 22.31 -37.97 -13.00
C CYS A 13 21.17 -38.48 -12.06
N ILE A 14 20.63 -39.68 -12.30
CA ILE A 14 19.55 -40.26 -11.48
C ILE A 14 20.12 -40.79 -10.15
N ILE A 15 21.38 -41.28 -10.13
CA ILE A 15 21.99 -41.83 -8.91
C ILE A 15 22.42 -40.71 -7.94
N ILE A 16 22.71 -39.52 -8.41
CA ILE A 16 23.08 -38.37 -7.57
C ILE A 16 21.85 -37.75 -6.86
N SER A 17 20.64 -38.04 -7.35
CA SER A 17 19.40 -37.46 -6.81
C SER A 17 18.78 -38.20 -5.60
N PHE A 18 19.32 -39.33 -5.17
CA PHE A 18 18.79 -40.13 -4.06
C PHE A 18 19.85 -40.59 -3.09
N SER A 19 20.50 -39.66 -2.40
CA SER A 19 21.16 -39.94 -1.14
C SER A 19 20.73 -38.89 -0.13
N PRO A 20 19.94 -39.21 0.87
CA PRO A 20 19.75 -38.35 2.03
C PRO A 20 20.98 -38.48 2.92
N SER A 21 22.10 -37.94 2.53
CA SER A 21 23.18 -37.68 3.46
C SER A 21 22.86 -36.43 4.24
N THR A 22 22.38 -36.61 5.46
CA THR A 22 22.40 -35.58 6.50
C THR A 22 23.86 -35.14 6.73
N LEU A 23 24.32 -34.21 5.90
CA LEU A 23 25.45 -33.37 6.25
C LEU A 23 24.94 -32.39 7.28
N ALA A 24 25.10 -32.77 8.56
CA ALA A 24 25.05 -31.81 9.64
C ALA A 24 26.21 -30.84 9.43
N VAL A 25 25.92 -29.72 8.75
CA VAL A 25 26.84 -28.59 8.73
C VAL A 25 26.72 -27.99 10.13
N ASN A 26 27.72 -28.24 10.97
CA ASN A 26 27.91 -27.46 12.18
C ASN A 26 28.18 -26.02 11.75
N LEU A 27 27.12 -25.21 11.67
CA LEU A 27 27.26 -23.78 11.59
C LEU A 27 27.89 -23.32 12.91
N PRO A 28 28.95 -22.49 12.88
CA PRO A 28 29.49 -21.92 14.09
C PRO A 28 28.37 -21.20 14.84
N GLU A 29 28.26 -21.50 16.14
CA GLU A 29 27.35 -20.79 17.03
C GLU A 29 27.69 -19.31 16.96
N VAL A 30 26.80 -18.52 16.39
CA VAL A 30 26.94 -17.06 16.33
C VAL A 30 26.65 -16.57 17.73
N ASP A 31 27.71 -16.28 18.47
CA ASP A 31 27.66 -15.64 19.78
C ASP A 31 26.98 -14.24 19.58
N VAL A 32 25.68 -14.17 19.81
CA VAL A 32 24.95 -12.93 19.83
C VAL A 32 25.29 -12.19 21.10
N ARG A 33 26.36 -11.41 21.04
CA ARG A 33 26.71 -10.49 22.13
C ARG A 33 25.64 -9.45 22.27
N THR A 34 24.79 -9.61 23.25
CA THR A 34 23.76 -8.62 23.66
C THR A 34 24.34 -7.54 24.60
N GLU A 35 25.66 -7.41 24.70
CA GLU A 35 26.28 -6.42 25.56
C GLU A 35 26.41 -5.08 24.87
N GLY A 36 25.68 -4.07 25.36
CA GLY A 36 25.96 -2.66 25.10
C GLY A 36 25.05 -1.92 24.12
N LEU A 37 23.98 -2.52 23.64
CA LEU A 37 22.97 -1.75 22.91
C LEU A 37 22.00 -1.13 23.91
N THR A 38 22.20 0.15 24.20
CA THR A 38 21.15 0.99 24.81
C THR A 38 19.90 0.79 23.93
N PRO A 39 18.73 0.42 24.52
CA PRO A 39 17.52 0.36 23.72
C PRO A 39 17.35 1.70 23.03
N ALA A 40 17.44 1.74 21.71
CA ALA A 40 16.99 2.90 20.98
C ALA A 40 15.53 3.12 21.39
N GLN A 41 15.23 4.28 21.95
CA GLN A 41 13.86 4.66 22.24
C GLN A 41 13.03 4.37 20.99
N PRO A 42 11.79 3.87 21.14
CA PRO A 42 10.86 3.79 20.02
C PRO A 42 10.90 5.19 19.39
N GLN A 43 11.27 5.26 18.12
CA GLN A 43 11.16 6.51 17.38
C GLN A 43 9.66 6.79 17.36
N GLU A 44 9.24 7.82 18.10
CA GLU A 44 7.85 8.26 18.06
C GLU A 44 7.48 8.42 16.57
N ALA A 45 6.34 7.83 16.21
CA ALA A 45 5.69 8.19 14.96
C ALA A 45 5.73 9.71 14.85
N PRO A 46 5.95 10.29 13.65
CA PRO A 46 5.87 11.73 13.49
C PRO A 46 4.64 12.19 14.25
N ALA A 47 4.82 13.05 15.27
CA ALA A 47 3.73 13.40 16.17
C ALA A 47 2.53 13.74 15.31
N GLU A 48 1.46 12.92 15.39
CA GLU A 48 0.20 13.29 14.81
C GLU A 48 -0.03 14.74 15.21
N LYS A 49 -0.14 15.63 14.22
CA LYS A 49 -0.74 16.92 14.50
C LYS A 49 -2.05 16.59 15.18
N PRO A 50 -2.29 17.00 16.44
CA PRO A 50 -3.51 16.64 17.14
C PRO A 50 -4.64 16.93 16.17
N ARG A 51 -5.40 15.88 15.79
CA ARG A 51 -6.65 16.10 15.06
C ARG A 51 -7.40 17.09 15.92
N ASP A 52 -7.59 18.30 15.41
CA ASP A 52 -8.29 19.36 16.13
C ASP A 52 -9.75 18.89 16.27
N ALA A 53 -9.99 18.07 17.30
CA ALA A 53 -11.30 17.47 17.61
C ALA A 53 -12.36 18.53 17.98
N GLY A 54 -12.03 19.81 17.82
CA GLY A 54 -12.87 20.96 18.13
C GLY A 54 -12.90 22.06 17.08
N ALA A 55 -12.14 21.96 15.99
CA ALA A 55 -12.26 22.91 14.90
C ALA A 55 -13.62 22.74 14.22
N GLU A 56 -14.39 23.81 14.13
CA GLU A 56 -15.64 23.85 13.40
C GLU A 56 -15.36 23.53 11.93
N ARG A 57 -15.71 22.31 11.51
CA ARG A 57 -15.53 21.85 10.12
C ARG A 57 -16.73 22.29 9.30
N ARG A 58 -16.50 22.83 8.12
CA ARG A 58 -17.56 23.09 7.16
C ARG A 58 -17.93 21.76 6.49
N THR A 59 -19.23 21.42 6.50
CA THR A 59 -19.75 20.27 5.74
C THR A 59 -20.14 20.75 4.33
N ILE A 60 -19.78 19.96 3.32
CA ILE A 60 -20.13 20.19 1.91
C ILE A 60 -20.71 18.88 1.36
N TYR A 61 -21.97 18.90 0.94
CA TYR A 61 -22.64 17.74 0.35
C TYR A 61 -22.37 17.69 -1.16
N VAL A 62 -22.05 16.49 -1.67
CA VAL A 62 -21.74 16.26 -3.08
C VAL A 62 -22.55 15.08 -3.64
N SER A 63 -22.96 15.19 -4.90
CA SER A 63 -23.58 14.11 -5.67
C SER A 63 -23.30 14.25 -7.16
N ASN A 64 -23.56 13.19 -7.95
CA ASN A 64 -23.49 13.29 -9.41
C ASN A 64 -24.58 14.20 -10.02
N GLU A 65 -25.67 14.44 -9.28
CA GLU A 65 -26.75 15.34 -9.68
C GLU A 65 -26.52 16.78 -9.18
N GLY A 66 -25.46 16.98 -8.38
CA GLY A 66 -25.07 18.29 -7.87
C GLY A 66 -24.69 19.24 -8.98
N THR A 67 -24.87 20.53 -8.75
CA THR A 67 -24.53 21.58 -9.71
C THR A 67 -23.35 22.42 -9.24
N GLU A 68 -22.64 23.06 -10.16
CA GLU A 68 -21.55 23.98 -9.82
C GLU A 68 -22.06 25.31 -9.23
N GLU A 69 -23.35 25.59 -9.37
CA GLU A 69 -23.99 26.80 -8.84
C GLU A 69 -24.35 26.64 -7.38
N ASP A 70 -24.53 25.40 -6.90
CA ASP A 70 -24.85 25.09 -5.52
C ASP A 70 -23.59 25.11 -4.63
N ASP A 71 -23.76 25.51 -3.39
CA ASP A 71 -22.67 25.57 -2.40
C ASP A 71 -22.52 24.30 -1.54
N GLY A 72 -23.37 23.30 -1.78
CA GLY A 72 -23.37 22.05 -1.05
C GLY A 72 -23.67 22.20 0.46
N ALA A 73 -24.33 23.27 0.87
CA ALA A 73 -24.56 23.54 2.29
C ALA A 73 -25.54 22.56 2.93
N THR A 74 -26.42 21.95 2.13
CA THR A 74 -27.39 20.94 2.59
C THR A 74 -27.45 19.74 1.66
N ALA A 75 -27.99 18.62 2.16
CA ALA A 75 -28.17 17.40 1.36
C ALA A 75 -29.19 17.57 0.21
N GLU A 76 -30.11 18.53 0.32
CA GLU A 76 -31.11 18.85 -0.70
C GLU A 76 -30.53 19.68 -1.87
N THR A 77 -29.42 20.36 -1.62
CA THR A 77 -28.72 21.19 -2.63
C THR A 77 -27.25 20.79 -2.71
N PRO A 78 -26.97 19.53 -3.07
CA PRO A 78 -25.58 19.07 -3.19
C PRO A 78 -24.89 19.76 -4.35
N THR A 79 -23.58 19.91 -4.27
CA THR A 79 -22.72 20.40 -5.36
C THR A 79 -21.96 19.26 -6.03
N THR A 80 -21.12 19.55 -7.01
CA THR A 80 -20.19 18.58 -7.60
C THR A 80 -18.97 18.40 -6.73
N LEU A 81 -18.26 17.25 -6.88
CA LEU A 81 -17.01 17.00 -6.15
C LEU A 81 -15.93 18.04 -6.48
N ALA A 82 -15.88 18.51 -7.74
CA ALA A 82 -14.97 19.55 -8.19
C ALA A 82 -15.27 20.88 -7.49
N ARG A 83 -16.54 21.30 -7.50
CA ARG A 83 -16.96 22.56 -6.84
C ARG A 83 -16.75 22.51 -5.33
N ALA A 84 -16.99 21.36 -4.69
CA ALA A 84 -16.70 21.18 -3.27
C ALA A 84 -15.22 21.42 -2.94
N THR A 85 -14.33 20.98 -3.82
CA THR A 85 -12.87 21.23 -3.67
C THR A 85 -12.54 22.74 -3.75
N GLU A 86 -13.13 23.46 -4.68
CA GLU A 86 -12.95 24.90 -4.79
C GLU A 86 -13.46 25.63 -3.53
N LEU A 87 -14.68 25.31 -3.10
CA LEU A 87 -15.30 25.89 -1.91
C LEU A 87 -14.48 25.64 -0.63
N ALA A 88 -13.88 24.44 -0.52
CA ALA A 88 -13.00 24.07 0.56
C ALA A 88 -11.72 24.94 0.53
N ASN A 89 -11.10 25.09 -0.64
CA ASN A 89 -9.89 25.88 -0.83
C ASN A 89 -10.11 27.38 -0.57
N GLU A 90 -11.27 27.91 -0.96
CA GLU A 90 -11.67 29.29 -0.65
C GLU A 90 -11.80 29.51 0.86
N GLY A 91 -12.39 28.55 1.56
CA GLY A 91 -12.66 28.64 3.00
C GLY A 91 -11.42 28.54 3.88
N LYS A 92 -10.35 27.90 3.41
CA LYS A 92 -9.07 27.68 4.12
C LYS A 92 -9.22 27.07 5.52
N LYS A 93 -10.26 26.29 5.74
CA LYS A 93 -10.54 25.59 7.00
C LYS A 93 -10.72 24.10 6.73
N PRO A 94 -10.48 23.24 7.71
CA PRO A 94 -10.81 21.83 7.58
C PRO A 94 -12.27 21.64 7.15
N VAL A 95 -12.47 20.68 6.23
CA VAL A 95 -13.80 20.40 5.67
C VAL A 95 -14.17 18.93 5.83
N GLU A 96 -15.48 18.69 5.83
CA GLU A 96 -16.07 17.38 5.66
C GLU A 96 -16.85 17.38 4.34
N ILE A 97 -16.43 16.55 3.39
CA ILE A 97 -17.14 16.33 2.12
C ILE A 97 -18.00 15.07 2.29
N VAL A 98 -19.32 15.24 2.16
CA VAL A 98 -20.30 14.18 2.35
C VAL A 98 -20.88 13.75 1.03
N VAL A 99 -20.59 12.51 0.63
CA VAL A 99 -21.03 11.92 -0.63
C VAL A 99 -22.44 11.36 -0.50
N LEU A 100 -23.32 11.77 -1.39
CA LEU A 100 -24.71 11.29 -1.50
C LEU A 100 -24.85 10.45 -2.78
N GLY A 101 -25.31 9.20 -2.60
CA GLY A 101 -25.40 8.27 -3.73
C GLY A 101 -24.04 7.98 -4.37
N GLN A 102 -24.04 7.64 -5.66
CA GLN A 102 -22.82 7.33 -6.41
C GLN A 102 -22.21 8.59 -7.01
N VAL A 103 -20.91 8.81 -6.77
CA VAL A 103 -20.12 9.90 -7.37
C VAL A 103 -18.97 9.32 -8.19
N SER A 104 -18.89 9.69 -9.45
CA SER A 104 -17.82 9.26 -10.37
C SER A 104 -16.53 10.03 -10.09
N VAL A 105 -15.43 9.30 -10.05
CA VAL A 105 -14.08 9.83 -9.83
C VAL A 105 -13.17 9.34 -10.96
N ASP A 106 -12.89 10.22 -11.92
CA ASP A 106 -11.86 9.99 -12.93
C ASP A 106 -10.50 10.37 -12.35
N THR A 107 -10.24 11.66 -12.24
CA THR A 107 -9.09 12.22 -11.52
C THR A 107 -9.57 13.32 -10.58
N TRP A 108 -9.25 13.19 -9.31
CA TRP A 108 -9.60 14.18 -8.30
C TRP A 108 -8.39 14.51 -7.45
N THR A 109 -8.11 15.81 -7.34
CA THR A 109 -7.14 16.30 -6.36
C THR A 109 -7.90 16.80 -5.14
N SER A 110 -7.55 16.30 -3.96
CA SER A 110 -8.19 16.72 -2.71
C SER A 110 -7.99 18.22 -2.47
N PRO A 111 -8.84 18.86 -1.63
CA PRO A 111 -8.61 20.24 -1.22
C PRO A 111 -7.22 20.45 -0.59
N THR A 112 -6.73 21.69 -0.65
CA THR A 112 -5.49 22.14 0.02
C THR A 112 -5.70 22.45 1.50
N VAL A 113 -6.65 21.77 2.12
CA VAL A 113 -6.99 21.85 3.54
C VAL A 113 -7.29 20.44 4.04
N GLU A 114 -7.09 20.18 5.31
CA GLU A 114 -7.46 18.90 5.92
C GLU A 114 -8.90 18.55 5.59
N THR A 115 -9.09 17.37 4.97
CA THR A 115 -10.39 16.94 4.44
C THR A 115 -10.78 15.57 5.01
N THR A 116 -12.05 15.44 5.42
CA THR A 116 -12.69 14.14 5.63
C THR A 116 -13.67 13.91 4.48
N LEU A 117 -13.48 12.84 3.72
CA LEU A 117 -14.40 12.38 2.68
C LEU A 117 -15.17 11.17 3.20
N ARG A 118 -16.49 11.27 3.33
CA ARG A 118 -17.30 10.16 3.84
C ARG A 118 -18.63 10.02 3.15
N GLY A 119 -19.25 8.85 3.33
CA GLY A 119 -20.63 8.63 2.90
C GLY A 119 -21.63 9.41 3.75
N GLY A 120 -22.69 9.85 3.10
CA GLY A 120 -23.83 10.54 3.74
C GLY A 120 -25.11 9.72 3.74
N ASP A 121 -25.16 8.64 2.96
CA ASP A 121 -26.29 7.72 2.90
C ASP A 121 -25.84 6.28 2.63
N GLU A 122 -26.76 5.33 2.66
CA GLU A 122 -26.48 3.90 2.43
C GLU A 122 -26.01 3.56 1.03
N ASN A 123 -26.22 4.46 0.05
CA ASN A 123 -25.83 4.32 -1.33
C ASN A 123 -24.54 5.08 -1.66
N ALA A 124 -23.95 5.75 -0.68
CA ALA A 124 -22.75 6.53 -0.87
C ALA A 124 -21.60 5.67 -1.41
N GLU A 125 -21.14 6.04 -2.61
CA GLU A 125 -20.16 5.25 -3.36
C GLU A 125 -19.27 6.16 -4.20
N LEU A 126 -17.96 5.91 -4.20
CA LEU A 126 -17.04 6.46 -5.18
C LEU A 126 -16.88 5.46 -6.32
N LEU A 127 -17.31 5.83 -7.51
CA LEU A 127 -17.14 5.05 -8.73
C LEU A 127 -15.87 5.50 -9.45
N PHE A 128 -14.81 4.73 -9.33
CA PHE A 128 -13.53 5.04 -9.95
C PHE A 128 -13.53 4.65 -11.44
N GLU A 129 -13.15 5.60 -12.29
CA GLU A 129 -12.77 5.30 -13.66
C GLU A 129 -11.41 4.57 -13.68
N TYR A 130 -11.19 3.78 -14.73
CA TYR A 130 -9.94 3.02 -14.84
C TYR A 130 -8.73 3.96 -14.92
N CYS A 131 -7.84 3.84 -13.93
CA CYS A 131 -6.52 4.47 -13.92
C CYS A 131 -5.46 3.45 -13.48
N SER A 132 -4.34 3.39 -14.18
CA SER A 132 -3.24 2.50 -13.86
C SER A 132 -2.02 3.28 -13.37
N ALA A 133 -1.56 2.99 -12.16
CA ALA A 133 -0.32 3.56 -11.63
C ALA A 133 0.91 3.23 -12.50
N SER A 134 0.87 2.14 -13.28
CA SER A 134 1.95 1.79 -14.22
C SER A 134 2.05 2.78 -15.38
N ASP A 135 0.96 3.44 -15.70
CA ASP A 135 0.86 4.42 -16.78
C ASP A 135 1.02 5.87 -16.27
N GLY A 136 1.25 6.04 -14.96
CA GLY A 136 1.38 7.35 -14.32
C GLY A 136 0.03 8.03 -14.06
N ALA A 137 -1.07 7.27 -14.03
CA ALA A 137 -2.41 7.79 -13.78
C ALA A 137 -2.87 7.53 -12.34
N TYR A 138 -3.71 8.39 -11.82
CA TYR A 138 -4.32 8.28 -10.50
C TYR A 138 -5.78 8.71 -10.52
N ASN A 139 -6.57 8.20 -9.57
CA ASN A 139 -7.95 8.66 -9.36
C ASN A 139 -8.02 9.73 -8.25
N ILE A 140 -7.26 9.53 -7.17
CA ILE A 140 -7.19 10.50 -6.07
C ILE A 140 -5.73 10.89 -5.86
N SER A 141 -5.47 12.20 -5.86
CA SER A 141 -4.19 12.81 -5.50
C SER A 141 -4.40 13.79 -4.35
N LEU A 142 -3.60 13.66 -3.29
CA LEU A 142 -3.72 14.51 -2.11
C LEU A 142 -2.96 15.83 -2.31
N ALA A 143 -3.60 16.91 -1.87
CA ALA A 143 -3.02 18.25 -1.77
C ALA A 143 -2.92 18.75 -0.31
N ASP A 144 -3.54 18.01 0.63
CA ASP A 144 -3.39 18.11 2.08
C ASP A 144 -3.88 16.78 2.70
N ALA A 145 -3.91 16.68 4.04
CA ALA A 145 -4.34 15.49 4.76
C ALA A 145 -5.76 15.07 4.38
N LEU A 146 -5.95 13.78 4.09
CA LEU A 146 -7.23 13.19 3.69
C LEU A 146 -7.55 11.98 4.58
N THR A 147 -8.74 12.01 5.17
CA THR A 147 -9.38 10.82 5.76
C THR A 147 -10.54 10.38 4.89
N ILE A 148 -10.60 9.09 4.55
CA ILE A 148 -11.73 8.50 3.82
C ILE A 148 -12.40 7.50 4.76
N ASP A 149 -13.72 7.64 4.97
CA ASP A 149 -14.46 6.80 5.90
C ASP A 149 -15.91 6.57 5.45
N ASP A 150 -16.54 5.51 5.95
CA ASP A 150 -17.96 5.18 5.80
C ASP A 150 -18.51 5.33 4.37
N ILE A 151 -17.75 4.86 3.39
CA ILE A 151 -18.10 4.97 1.97
C ILE A 151 -17.74 3.70 1.22
N LYS A 152 -18.49 3.41 0.15
CA LYS A 152 -18.17 2.28 -0.72
C LYS A 152 -17.25 2.71 -1.86
N PHE A 153 -16.32 1.83 -2.21
CA PHE A 153 -15.48 1.98 -3.40
C PHE A 153 -15.97 1.02 -4.48
N ASN A 154 -16.10 1.51 -5.68
CA ASN A 154 -16.44 0.73 -6.87
C ASN A 154 -15.52 1.15 -8.02
N CYS A 155 -15.40 0.31 -9.05
CA CYS A 155 -14.57 0.61 -10.21
C CYS A 155 -15.35 0.38 -11.49
N ASN A 156 -15.24 1.31 -12.44
CA ASN A 156 -15.65 1.05 -13.80
C ASN A 156 -14.77 -0.03 -14.43
N TYR A 157 -15.42 -0.96 -15.12
CA TYR A 157 -14.74 -2.07 -15.76
C TYR A 157 -14.31 -1.68 -17.16
N THR A 158 -13.03 -1.91 -17.46
CA THR A 158 -12.56 -1.89 -18.84
C THR A 158 -12.48 -3.29 -19.40
N ASP A 159 -12.94 -3.46 -20.64
CA ASP A 159 -12.87 -4.73 -21.35
C ASP A 159 -11.43 -4.99 -21.79
N TYR A 160 -10.74 -5.87 -21.07
CA TYR A 160 -9.43 -6.36 -21.50
C TYR A 160 -9.56 -7.66 -22.29
N PHE A 161 -8.73 -7.86 -23.28
CA PHE A 161 -8.70 -8.82 -24.39
C PHE A 161 -9.00 -10.31 -24.06
N PHE A 162 -9.21 -10.69 -22.80
CA PHE A 162 -9.41 -12.09 -22.37
C PHE A 162 -10.68 -12.32 -21.54
N SER A 163 -11.76 -11.61 -21.80
CA SER A 163 -13.06 -11.85 -21.13
C SER A 163 -13.05 -11.66 -19.59
N ARG A 164 -12.12 -10.91 -19.03
CA ARG A 164 -12.09 -10.57 -17.61
C ARG A 164 -12.10 -9.06 -17.45
N TYR A 165 -12.99 -8.57 -16.60
CA TYR A 165 -13.03 -7.17 -16.20
C TYR A 165 -12.12 -6.95 -14.99
N TYR A 166 -11.24 -5.95 -15.06
CA TYR A 166 -10.41 -5.50 -13.95
C TYR A 166 -10.71 -4.03 -13.71
N GLY A 167 -11.27 -3.73 -12.54
CA GLY A 167 -11.29 -2.36 -12.06
C GLY A 167 -9.94 -2.05 -11.40
N THR A 168 -9.33 -0.94 -11.73
CA THR A 168 -8.13 -0.46 -11.05
C THR A 168 -8.34 0.98 -10.62
N TYR A 169 -8.01 1.31 -9.39
CA TYR A 169 -7.97 2.67 -8.92
C TYR A 169 -6.68 2.93 -8.14
N THR A 170 -6.24 4.17 -8.17
CA THR A 170 -4.96 4.59 -7.58
C THR A 170 -5.16 5.82 -6.71
N ILE A 171 -4.71 5.74 -5.47
CA ILE A 171 -4.68 6.85 -4.52
C ILE A 171 -3.21 7.21 -4.27
N VAL A 172 -2.85 8.47 -4.51
CA VAL A 172 -1.49 8.99 -4.35
C VAL A 172 -1.50 10.06 -3.25
N ALA A 173 -0.84 9.78 -2.14
CA ALA A 173 -0.82 10.67 -0.99
C ALA A 173 0.13 11.87 -1.15
N ASN A 174 1.11 11.83 -2.05
CA ASN A 174 2.08 12.90 -2.30
C ASN A 174 2.81 13.39 -1.03
N GLY A 175 2.98 12.51 -0.05
CA GLY A 175 3.57 12.86 1.24
C GLY A 175 2.61 13.49 2.24
N TYR A 176 1.37 13.75 1.87
CA TYR A 176 0.35 14.20 2.83
C TYR A 176 -0.20 13.02 3.64
N PRO A 177 -0.66 13.24 4.87
CA PRO A 177 -1.30 12.21 5.67
C PRO A 177 -2.54 11.63 4.97
N LEU A 178 -2.59 10.30 4.82
CA LEU A 178 -3.72 9.56 4.27
C LEU A 178 -4.21 8.55 5.30
N VAL A 179 -5.50 8.60 5.62
CA VAL A 179 -6.18 7.58 6.43
C VAL A 179 -7.32 6.97 5.63
N ILE A 180 -7.28 5.65 5.44
CA ILE A 180 -8.41 4.86 4.90
C ILE A 180 -9.00 4.09 6.08
N ALA A 181 -10.12 4.60 6.60
CA ALA A 181 -10.72 4.12 7.84
C ALA A 181 -11.50 2.81 7.65
N SER A 182 -11.88 2.19 8.76
CA SER A 182 -12.55 0.89 8.79
C SER A 182 -13.97 0.89 8.20
N GLY A 183 -14.61 2.06 8.10
CA GLY A 183 -15.90 2.23 7.46
C GLY A 183 -15.87 2.15 5.94
N VAL A 184 -14.70 2.21 5.32
CA VAL A 184 -14.56 2.08 3.87
C VAL A 184 -14.79 0.64 3.44
N GLN A 185 -15.77 0.43 2.57
CA GLN A 185 -16.20 -0.87 2.09
C GLN A 185 -16.06 -0.97 0.57
N TYR A 186 -16.13 -2.17 0.06
CA TYR A 186 -16.13 -2.45 -1.37
C TYR A 186 -17.55 -2.71 -1.86
N SER A 187 -17.99 -2.00 -2.89
CA SER A 187 -19.24 -2.33 -3.58
C SER A 187 -19.05 -3.58 -4.41
N TYR A 188 -19.79 -4.57 -4.10
CA TYR A 188 -19.70 -5.94 -4.53
C TYR A 188 -19.53 -6.18 -6.02
N TYR A 189 -18.40 -6.79 -6.38
CA TYR A 189 -18.44 -7.88 -7.35
C TYR A 189 -17.58 -9.01 -6.80
N THR A 190 -18.19 -10.12 -6.44
CA THR A 190 -17.44 -11.33 -6.10
C THR A 190 -16.70 -11.80 -7.34
N ALA A 191 -15.58 -12.49 -7.17
CA ALA A 191 -14.78 -13.06 -8.26
C ALA A 191 -15.60 -13.95 -9.23
N ASP A 192 -16.81 -14.32 -8.85
CA ASP A 192 -17.75 -15.16 -9.59
C ASP A 192 -18.96 -14.39 -10.14
N THR A 193 -19.00 -13.07 -10.02
CA THR A 193 -20.10 -12.28 -10.57
C THR A 193 -19.95 -12.19 -12.09
N ILE A 194 -20.97 -12.60 -12.82
CA ILE A 194 -21.03 -12.50 -14.27
C ILE A 194 -21.84 -11.25 -14.62
N VAL A 195 -21.18 -10.26 -15.23
CA VAL A 195 -21.84 -9.09 -15.81
C VAL A 195 -21.70 -9.19 -17.33
N ASP A 196 -22.79 -9.04 -18.06
CA ASP A 196 -22.85 -9.16 -19.53
C ASP A 196 -22.15 -10.44 -20.08
N GLY A 197 -22.29 -11.56 -19.35
CA GLY A 197 -21.70 -12.84 -19.74
C GLY A 197 -20.19 -12.95 -19.52
N LYS A 198 -19.56 -12.00 -18.81
CA LYS A 198 -18.13 -11.98 -18.50
C LYS A 198 -17.89 -12.08 -17.00
N THR A 199 -16.86 -12.81 -16.61
CA THR A 199 -16.49 -12.98 -15.21
C THR A 199 -15.77 -11.72 -14.73
N CYS A 200 -16.32 -11.04 -13.73
CA CYS A 200 -15.66 -9.93 -13.04
C CYS A 200 -14.54 -10.46 -12.15
N SER A 201 -13.32 -10.00 -12.33
CA SER A 201 -12.25 -10.29 -11.38
C SER A 201 -12.11 -9.14 -10.37
N THR A 202 -11.48 -9.44 -9.24
CA THR A 202 -11.28 -8.48 -8.15
C THR A 202 -10.61 -7.20 -8.65
N SER A 203 -11.14 -6.05 -8.25
CA SER A 203 -10.50 -4.75 -8.50
C SER A 203 -9.09 -4.67 -7.93
N SER A 204 -8.26 -3.88 -8.58
CA SER A 204 -6.91 -3.58 -8.13
C SER A 204 -6.88 -2.18 -7.49
N CYS A 205 -6.51 -2.10 -6.21
CA CYS A 205 -6.28 -0.83 -5.54
C CYS A 205 -4.79 -0.60 -5.32
N TYR A 206 -4.32 0.56 -5.73
CA TYR A 206 -2.97 1.04 -5.47
C TYR A 206 -3.03 2.18 -4.45
N VAL A 207 -2.30 2.05 -3.36
CA VAL A 207 -2.09 3.13 -2.38
C VAL A 207 -0.61 3.49 -2.38
N ILE A 208 -0.30 4.75 -2.64
CA ILE A 208 1.06 5.27 -2.76
C ILE A 208 1.22 6.42 -1.77
N GLY A 209 2.09 6.26 -0.77
CA GLY A 209 2.36 7.29 0.25
C GLY A 209 3.12 8.49 -0.29
N GLY A 210 4.12 8.24 -1.13
CA GLY A 210 4.89 9.28 -1.81
C GLY A 210 4.26 9.77 -3.10
N GLY A 211 5.08 10.35 -3.99
CA GLY A 211 4.65 10.78 -5.31
C GLY A 211 4.57 9.65 -6.32
N LEU A 212 3.82 9.87 -7.39
CA LEU A 212 3.78 9.03 -8.58
C LEU A 212 4.50 9.76 -9.72
N ASP A 213 5.63 9.20 -10.13
CA ASP A 213 6.59 9.79 -11.10
C ASP A 213 7.20 11.14 -10.64
N GLU A 214 7.01 11.55 -9.37
CA GLU A 214 7.48 12.80 -8.78
C GLU A 214 8.15 12.57 -7.43
N ASP A 215 9.22 13.33 -7.16
CA ASP A 215 9.91 13.33 -5.87
C ASP A 215 9.14 14.23 -4.88
N ILE A 216 9.10 13.85 -3.61
CA ILE A 216 8.52 14.66 -2.54
C ILE A 216 9.58 15.06 -1.52
N THR A 217 9.53 16.28 -1.04
CA THR A 217 10.49 16.83 -0.07
C THR A 217 10.17 16.48 1.38
N GLY A 218 8.93 16.07 1.65
CA GLY A 218 8.46 15.64 2.97
C GLY A 218 8.63 14.15 3.21
N GLY A 219 8.09 13.69 4.33
CA GLY A 219 7.88 12.27 4.62
C GLY A 219 6.50 11.81 4.17
N THR A 220 6.19 10.55 4.45
CA THR A 220 4.86 9.98 4.20
C THR A 220 4.23 9.48 5.48
N HIS A 221 2.89 9.56 5.54
CA HIS A 221 2.10 9.04 6.64
C HIS A 221 0.83 8.40 6.06
N VAL A 222 0.78 7.07 6.04
CA VAL A 222 -0.35 6.31 5.49
C VAL A 222 -0.85 5.34 6.53
N GLU A 223 -2.14 5.40 6.83
CA GLU A 223 -2.84 4.50 7.72
C GLU A 223 -3.99 3.81 6.99
N ILE A 224 -4.08 2.49 7.08
CA ILE A 224 -5.08 1.68 6.39
C ILE A 224 -5.73 0.72 7.38
N TYR A 225 -7.04 0.86 7.58
CA TYR A 225 -7.84 0.06 8.50
C TYR A 225 -8.98 -0.70 7.79
N THR A 226 -9.01 -0.69 6.48
CA THR A 226 -10.12 -1.22 5.68
C THR A 226 -9.98 -2.69 5.35
N SER A 227 -11.11 -3.38 5.21
CA SER A 227 -11.19 -4.74 4.65
C SER A 227 -11.11 -4.80 3.11
N LEU A 228 -10.94 -3.66 2.44
CA LEU A 228 -10.77 -3.61 0.98
C LEU A 228 -9.65 -4.54 0.50
N PRO A 229 -9.85 -5.25 -0.61
CA PRO A 229 -8.76 -5.96 -1.27
C PRO A 229 -7.80 -4.94 -1.91
N LEU A 230 -6.58 -4.86 -1.37
CA LEU A 230 -5.55 -3.98 -1.88
C LEU A 230 -4.56 -4.78 -2.73
N THR A 231 -4.20 -4.27 -3.90
CA THR A 231 -3.21 -4.95 -4.75
C THR A 231 -1.80 -4.50 -4.41
N TYR A 232 -1.55 -3.20 -4.36
CA TYR A 232 -0.25 -2.67 -4.01
C TYR A 232 -0.37 -1.56 -2.98
N VAL A 233 0.40 -1.68 -1.92
CA VAL A 233 0.59 -0.62 -0.92
C VAL A 233 2.08 -0.27 -0.88
N TYR A 234 2.38 0.99 -1.20
CA TYR A 234 3.72 1.56 -1.13
C TYR A 234 3.75 2.64 -0.05
N GLY A 235 4.63 2.50 0.92
CA GLY A 235 4.87 3.57 1.91
C GLY A 235 5.58 4.77 1.28
N GLY A 236 6.56 4.50 0.41
CA GLY A 236 7.26 5.51 -0.38
C GLY A 236 6.58 5.84 -1.70
N GLY A 237 7.32 6.38 -2.66
CA GLY A 237 6.82 6.75 -3.98
C GLY A 237 6.91 5.62 -5.02
N VAL A 238 6.23 5.81 -6.13
CA VAL A 238 6.37 5.00 -7.34
C VAL A 238 7.08 5.86 -8.39
N ASN A 239 8.30 5.47 -8.78
CA ASN A 239 9.18 6.26 -9.63
C ASN A 239 9.40 7.69 -9.12
N GLY A 240 9.41 7.88 -7.80
CA GLY A 240 9.64 9.15 -7.13
C GLY A 240 10.22 8.91 -5.75
N SER A 241 11.19 9.72 -5.36
CA SER A 241 11.89 9.61 -4.08
C SER A 241 11.15 10.37 -2.98
N VAL A 242 11.39 9.94 -1.75
CA VAL A 242 10.90 10.58 -0.51
C VAL A 242 12.11 11.09 0.25
N GLU A 243 12.18 12.40 0.50
CA GLU A 243 13.35 13.04 1.11
C GLU A 243 13.34 13.03 2.65
N SER A 244 12.45 12.23 3.26
CA SER A 244 12.30 12.12 4.72
C SER A 244 11.77 10.74 5.12
N ASN A 245 11.23 10.64 6.34
CA ASN A 245 10.76 9.38 6.90
C ASN A 245 9.46 8.90 6.25
N VAL A 246 9.29 7.57 6.23
CA VAL A 246 8.08 6.88 5.78
C VAL A 246 7.42 6.21 6.98
N TYR A 247 6.15 6.48 7.17
CA TYR A 247 5.29 5.76 8.10
C TYR A 247 4.14 5.08 7.35
N LEU A 248 4.04 3.76 7.51
CA LEU A 248 2.99 2.94 6.92
C LEU A 248 2.38 2.06 8.00
N HIS A 249 1.11 2.30 8.31
CA HIS A 249 0.32 1.49 9.25
C HIS A 249 -0.77 0.74 8.49
N ILE A 250 -0.83 -0.58 8.71
CA ILE A 250 -1.81 -1.48 8.11
C ILE A 250 -2.39 -2.35 9.21
N GLU A 251 -3.66 -2.18 9.50
CA GLU A 251 -4.32 -2.90 10.58
C GLU A 251 -5.69 -3.44 10.17
N ASN A 252 -5.99 -4.70 10.57
CA ASN A 252 -7.25 -5.39 10.31
C ASN A 252 -7.62 -5.51 8.81
N CYS A 253 -6.63 -5.45 7.93
CA CYS A 253 -6.83 -5.56 6.50
C CYS A 253 -6.93 -7.03 6.07
N GLY A 254 -8.01 -7.36 5.36
CA GLY A 254 -8.35 -8.75 5.05
C GLY A 254 -7.44 -9.38 4.00
N LYS A 255 -7.13 -8.67 2.92
CA LYS A 255 -6.33 -9.22 1.81
C LYS A 255 -5.55 -8.14 1.08
N ILE A 256 -4.23 -8.21 1.21
CA ILE A 256 -3.32 -7.34 0.47
C ILE A 256 -2.44 -8.22 -0.40
N GLN A 257 -2.26 -7.88 -1.67
CA GLN A 257 -1.38 -8.67 -2.52
C GLN A 257 0.10 -8.32 -2.27
N HIS A 258 0.44 -7.02 -2.26
CA HIS A 258 1.83 -6.58 -2.15
C HIS A 258 1.97 -5.41 -1.17
N VAL A 259 2.86 -5.58 -0.19
CA VAL A 259 3.25 -4.51 0.75
C VAL A 259 4.74 -4.20 0.55
N ARG A 260 5.04 -2.95 0.28
CA ARG A 260 6.40 -2.42 0.16
C ARG A 260 6.46 -1.12 0.95
N ALA A 261 7.12 -1.16 2.09
CA ALA A 261 7.15 0.03 2.94
C ALA A 261 8.03 1.16 2.35
N GLY A 262 9.01 0.82 1.49
CA GLY A 262 9.75 1.81 0.69
C GLY A 262 9.10 2.13 -0.64
N GLY A 263 9.90 2.66 -1.59
CA GLY A 263 9.45 3.03 -2.92
C GLY A 263 9.54 1.91 -3.95
N TYR A 264 8.96 2.14 -5.12
CA TYR A 264 9.04 1.26 -6.28
C TYR A 264 9.72 1.95 -7.46
N ALA A 265 10.93 1.52 -7.79
CA ALA A 265 11.76 2.05 -8.88
C ALA A 265 11.64 1.16 -10.12
N ASN A 266 11.02 1.66 -11.18
CA ASN A 266 10.84 0.98 -12.45
C ASN A 266 11.25 1.86 -13.66
N LYS A 267 10.88 3.14 -13.65
CA LYS A 267 11.18 4.14 -14.70
C LYS A 267 12.14 5.23 -14.21
N LYS A 268 12.17 5.48 -12.91
CA LYS A 268 13.00 6.44 -12.19
C LYS A 268 13.39 5.86 -10.83
N ASP A 269 14.32 6.51 -10.13
CA ASP A 269 14.65 6.21 -8.75
C ASP A 269 13.40 6.44 -7.86
N ALA A 270 13.32 5.66 -6.80
CA ALA A 270 12.27 5.76 -5.79
C ALA A 270 12.90 5.51 -4.41
N LYS A 271 13.87 6.35 -4.05
CA LYS A 271 14.63 6.23 -2.80
C LYS A 271 13.82 6.74 -1.62
N VAL A 272 14.19 6.30 -0.43
CA VAL A 272 13.75 6.90 0.84
C VAL A 272 14.97 7.44 1.55
N ASN A 273 15.10 8.78 1.59
CA ASN A 273 16.19 9.48 2.25
C ASN A 273 15.89 9.72 3.73
N GLY A 274 15.41 8.69 4.41
CA GLY A 274 15.00 8.72 5.81
C GLY A 274 14.76 7.31 6.34
N ASN A 275 14.14 7.22 7.51
CA ASN A 275 13.78 5.96 8.14
C ASN A 275 12.41 5.47 7.63
N ILE A 276 12.20 4.16 7.72
CA ILE A 276 10.90 3.54 7.46
C ILE A 276 10.37 2.91 8.73
N THR A 277 9.11 3.19 9.05
CA THR A 277 8.34 2.45 10.05
C THR A 277 7.17 1.77 9.37
N LEU A 278 7.08 0.45 9.48
CA LEU A 278 5.96 -0.36 9.02
C LEU A 278 5.30 -1.02 10.23
N ASP A 279 4.03 -0.69 10.47
CA ASP A 279 3.16 -1.42 11.39
C ASP A 279 2.24 -2.32 10.57
N PHE A 280 2.35 -3.63 10.76
CA PHE A 280 1.53 -4.63 10.08
C PHE A 280 0.83 -5.50 11.14
N ILE A 281 -0.44 -5.18 11.39
CA ILE A 281 -1.17 -5.67 12.55
C ILE A 281 -2.41 -6.43 12.09
N ASN A 282 -2.61 -7.66 12.57
CA ASN A 282 -3.80 -8.47 12.33
C ASN A 282 -4.26 -8.47 10.85
N SER A 283 -3.32 -8.47 9.94
CA SER A 283 -3.54 -8.33 8.50
C SER A 283 -2.94 -9.50 7.72
N VAL A 284 -3.41 -9.72 6.50
CA VAL A 284 -2.97 -10.83 5.65
C VAL A 284 -2.45 -10.32 4.31
N THR A 285 -1.38 -10.93 3.81
CA THR A 285 -0.84 -10.65 2.48
C THR A 285 -0.65 -11.94 1.66
N ASP A 286 -0.89 -11.85 0.35
CA ASP A 286 -0.69 -12.97 -0.59
C ASP A 286 0.75 -13.12 -1.05
N ASN A 287 1.57 -12.08 -0.92
CA ASN A 287 2.96 -12.05 -1.36
C ASN A 287 3.90 -11.63 -0.22
N PRO A 288 5.22 -11.75 -0.40
CA PRO A 288 6.18 -11.27 0.58
C PRO A 288 6.01 -9.78 0.91
N ILE A 289 6.24 -9.44 2.18
CA ILE A 289 6.38 -8.06 2.64
C ILE A 289 7.83 -7.63 2.48
N TYR A 290 8.05 -6.43 1.96
CA TYR A 290 9.36 -5.79 1.90
C TYR A 290 9.35 -4.52 2.76
N GLY A 291 10.23 -4.48 3.78
CA GLY A 291 10.43 -3.30 4.62
C GLY A 291 11.10 -2.15 3.87
N GLY A 292 11.97 -2.47 2.92
CA GLY A 292 12.63 -1.50 2.06
C GLY A 292 11.93 -1.30 0.72
N GLY A 293 12.66 -0.75 -0.25
CA GLY A 293 12.17 -0.48 -1.58
C GLY A 293 12.19 -1.69 -2.51
N TYR A 294 11.64 -1.51 -3.70
CA TYR A 294 11.60 -2.52 -4.75
C TYR A 294 12.15 -1.94 -6.06
N ALA A 295 13.35 -2.40 -6.44
CA ALA A 295 14.02 -1.97 -7.66
C ALA A 295 13.89 -3.05 -8.74
N ARG A 296 13.22 -2.73 -9.86
CA ARG A 296 12.99 -3.69 -10.94
C ARG A 296 13.99 -3.59 -12.10
N SER A 297 14.71 -2.51 -12.19
CA SER A 297 15.64 -2.25 -13.29
C SER A 297 16.97 -1.72 -12.75
N SER A 298 17.64 -0.88 -13.52
CA SER A 298 18.86 -0.17 -13.11
C SER A 298 18.60 0.98 -12.13
N TYR A 299 17.35 1.38 -11.92
CA TYR A 299 16.98 2.45 -11.00
C TYR A 299 17.07 2.02 -9.54
N SER A 300 17.25 3.00 -8.64
CA SER A 300 17.48 2.77 -7.23
C SER A 300 16.19 2.93 -6.40
N ALA A 301 15.96 1.96 -5.51
CA ALA A 301 14.98 2.06 -4.44
C ALA A 301 15.67 1.95 -3.06
N GLU A 302 16.81 2.61 -2.92
CA GLU A 302 17.63 2.64 -1.71
C GLU A 302 16.87 3.25 -0.53
N VAL A 303 17.15 2.75 0.67
CA VAL A 303 16.75 3.36 1.95
C VAL A 303 18.01 3.79 2.67
N THR A 304 18.22 5.09 2.86
CA THR A 304 19.42 5.62 3.52
C THR A 304 19.36 5.52 5.03
N GLY A 305 18.17 5.50 5.61
CA GLY A 305 17.93 5.36 7.04
C GLY A 305 17.72 3.93 7.50
N SER A 306 17.20 3.79 8.71
CA SER A 306 16.87 2.52 9.34
C SER A 306 15.43 2.09 9.06
N ILE A 307 15.16 0.79 9.14
CA ILE A 307 13.82 0.22 8.97
C ILE A 307 13.38 -0.41 10.28
N CYS A 308 12.19 -0.05 10.76
CA CYS A 308 11.51 -0.68 11.89
C CYS A 308 10.23 -1.35 11.39
N ILE A 309 10.09 -2.66 11.62
CA ILE A 309 8.91 -3.42 11.24
C ILE A 309 8.26 -3.97 12.50
N ASN A 310 7.05 -3.53 12.79
CA ASN A 310 6.24 -3.97 13.91
C ASN A 310 5.20 -4.96 13.40
N LEU A 311 5.27 -6.20 13.86
CA LEU A 311 4.37 -7.29 13.46
C LEU A 311 3.55 -7.72 14.68
N SER A 312 2.23 -7.71 14.57
CA SER A 312 1.35 -8.16 15.65
C SER A 312 0.12 -8.88 15.13
N GLY A 313 -0.35 -9.88 15.87
CA GLY A 313 -1.61 -10.55 15.60
C GLY A 313 -1.65 -11.44 14.34
N LEU A 314 -0.51 -11.80 13.75
CA LEU A 314 -0.43 -12.60 12.52
C LEU A 314 -0.68 -14.09 12.81
N ASN A 315 -1.89 -14.41 13.28
CA ASN A 315 -2.20 -15.74 13.81
C ASN A 315 -2.88 -16.69 12.82
N ASN A 316 -3.46 -16.20 11.73
CA ASN A 316 -4.33 -16.97 10.86
C ASN A 316 -3.70 -17.25 9.48
N GLY A 317 -2.59 -18.02 9.51
CA GLY A 317 -2.08 -18.55 8.24
C GLY A 317 -1.18 -17.59 7.49
N PHE A 318 -0.54 -16.62 8.16
CA PHE A 318 0.52 -15.83 7.54
C PHE A 318 1.63 -16.79 7.08
N GLY A 319 1.66 -17.05 5.79
CA GLY A 319 2.52 -18.06 5.15
C GLY A 319 3.50 -17.46 4.15
N ARG A 320 3.79 -16.16 4.23
CA ARG A 320 4.68 -15.48 3.28
C ARG A 320 5.93 -14.95 3.96
N PRO A 321 7.07 -14.90 3.25
CA PRO A 321 8.27 -14.30 3.77
C PRO A 321 8.12 -12.80 4.06
N ILE A 322 8.83 -12.34 5.10
CA ILE A 322 8.98 -10.92 5.41
C ILE A 322 10.45 -10.57 5.28
N TYR A 323 10.76 -9.68 4.38
CA TYR A 323 12.10 -9.17 4.18
C TYR A 323 12.22 -7.80 4.84
N GLY A 324 13.15 -7.66 5.78
CA GLY A 324 13.41 -6.37 6.43
C GLY A 324 13.96 -5.33 5.46
N GLY A 325 14.73 -5.77 4.47
CA GLY A 325 15.26 -4.93 3.42
C GLY A 325 14.38 -4.85 2.18
N GLY A 326 14.97 -4.41 1.07
CA GLY A 326 14.30 -4.25 -0.20
C GLY A 326 14.43 -5.47 -1.13
N TYR A 327 13.85 -5.35 -2.31
CA TYR A 327 13.95 -6.32 -3.40
C TYR A 327 14.75 -5.76 -4.57
N GLY A 328 15.68 -6.56 -5.05
CA GLY A 328 16.52 -6.23 -6.20
C GLY A 328 17.88 -5.65 -5.81
N LYS A 329 18.81 -5.72 -6.76
CA LYS A 329 20.22 -5.30 -6.58
C LYS A 329 20.34 -3.84 -6.15
N ASN A 330 19.44 -2.99 -6.61
CA ASN A 330 19.49 -1.55 -6.43
C ASN A 330 18.50 -1.06 -5.34
N ALA A 331 18.18 -1.93 -4.37
CA ALA A 331 17.33 -1.58 -3.22
C ALA A 331 18.06 -1.86 -1.89
N PRO A 332 19.30 -1.36 -1.68
CA PRO A 332 20.01 -1.55 -0.43
C PRO A 332 19.34 -0.77 0.70
N VAL A 333 19.61 -1.19 1.93
CA VAL A 333 19.31 -0.47 3.15
C VAL A 333 20.64 -0.13 3.82
N VAL A 334 20.88 1.16 4.08
CA VAL A 334 22.15 1.64 4.66
C VAL A 334 22.11 1.54 6.18
N GLY A 335 20.95 1.85 6.79
CA GLY A 335 20.76 1.82 8.23
C GLY A 335 20.44 0.42 8.78
N ASN A 336 20.05 0.37 10.04
CA ASN A 336 19.69 -0.86 10.72
C ASN A 336 18.29 -1.34 10.37
N ILE A 337 18.10 -2.67 10.41
CA ILE A 337 16.77 -3.29 10.25
C ILE A 337 16.38 -3.90 11.60
N ARG A 338 15.23 -3.50 12.12
CA ARG A 338 14.68 -3.99 13.37
C ARG A 338 13.30 -4.58 13.18
N PHE A 339 13.05 -5.72 13.81
CA PHE A 339 11.74 -6.34 13.93
C PHE A 339 11.26 -6.30 15.38
N ASN A 340 10.04 -5.84 15.61
CA ASN A 340 9.31 -5.99 16.85
C ASN A 340 8.14 -6.94 16.57
N ILE A 341 8.13 -8.11 17.21
CA ILE A 341 7.16 -9.16 16.91
C ILE A 341 6.40 -9.51 18.18
N SER A 342 5.07 -9.44 18.12
CA SER A 342 4.20 -9.82 19.23
C SER A 342 2.97 -10.59 18.72
N ASN A 343 2.44 -11.50 19.54
CA ASN A 343 1.19 -12.23 19.27
C ASN A 343 1.11 -12.81 17.84
N THR A 344 2.23 -13.30 17.31
CA THR A 344 2.36 -13.76 15.93
C THR A 344 2.70 -15.24 15.89
N LYS A 345 1.95 -16.02 15.11
CA LYS A 345 2.28 -17.40 14.77
C LYS A 345 2.53 -17.48 13.27
N MET A 346 3.76 -17.77 12.93
CA MET A 346 4.13 -18.03 11.54
C MET A 346 3.83 -19.50 11.20
N ASN A 347 3.05 -19.74 10.17
CA ASN A 347 2.73 -21.10 9.74
C ASN A 347 3.92 -21.77 9.06
N ASN A 348 4.04 -23.06 9.33
CA ASN A 348 5.15 -23.91 8.95
C ASN A 348 5.53 -23.80 7.48
N ASN A 349 6.82 -23.73 7.21
CA ASN A 349 7.53 -23.92 5.93
C ASN A 349 7.50 -22.79 4.88
N ALA A 350 6.59 -21.81 4.91
CA ALA A 350 6.57 -20.73 3.91
C ALA A 350 6.81 -19.35 4.52
N ALA A 351 6.57 -19.19 5.81
CA ALA A 351 6.77 -17.95 6.53
C ALA A 351 8.18 -17.91 7.13
N ALA A 352 8.98 -16.96 6.70
CA ALA A 352 10.32 -16.72 7.25
C ALA A 352 10.55 -15.21 7.36
N ILE A 353 11.31 -14.79 8.36
CA ILE A 353 11.74 -13.40 8.53
C ILE A 353 13.20 -13.32 8.15
N TYR A 354 13.49 -12.46 7.20
CA TYR A 354 14.84 -12.20 6.72
C TYR A 354 15.25 -10.78 7.10
N GLY A 355 16.32 -10.64 7.87
CA GLY A 355 16.87 -9.34 8.27
C GLY A 355 17.56 -8.58 7.14
N LEU A 356 17.68 -9.16 5.95
CA LEU A 356 18.41 -8.59 4.82
C LEU A 356 17.49 -8.38 3.61
N SER A 357 18.02 -7.60 2.65
CA SER A 357 17.42 -7.45 1.33
C SER A 357 17.48 -8.77 0.55
N LEU A 358 16.46 -9.06 -0.25
CA LEU A 358 16.54 -10.13 -1.23
C LEU A 358 17.37 -9.65 -2.42
N ILE A 359 18.65 -10.05 -2.44
CA ILE A 359 19.55 -9.81 -3.58
C ILE A 359 19.46 -11.03 -4.49
N HIS A 360 19.06 -10.84 -5.72
CA HIS A 360 19.30 -11.85 -6.75
C HIS A 360 20.81 -11.89 -7.05
N ILE A 361 21.47 -12.88 -6.53
CA ILE A 361 22.86 -13.21 -6.90
C ILE A 361 22.84 -13.89 -8.27
#